data_267ab5bc1e89297bb1160c68fc37141c
#
_entry.id   267ab5bc1e89297bb1160c68fc37141c
#
_cell.length_a   1.000
_cell.length_b   1.000
_cell.length_c   1.000
_cell.angle_alpha   90.00
_cell.angle_beta   90.00
_cell.angle_gamma   90.00
#
_symmetry.space_group_name_H-M   'P 1'
#
loop_
_entity.id
_entity.type
_entity.pdbx_description
1 polymer ?
#
loop_
_entity_poly.entity_id
_entity_poly.type
_entity_poly.pdbx_seq_one_letter_code
_entity_poly.pdbx_strand_id
1 'polypeptide(L)'
;SYGSDYQSQLETVRAKIDNLDRELLENLAARMSLVEKLAEYKRDNNVAAYQVDRFREVLETRAAWGKSMNLYPTLVDELFKLVHMESIRKQTEVMNQLNA
;
A
#
# COMPACT_ATOMS: atom_id res chain seq x y z
N SER A 1 27.10 -24.44 20.18
CA SER A 1 28.12 -24.00 19.21
C SER A 1 27.78 -22.66 18.60
N TYR A 2 28.77 -21.99 18.10
CA TYR A 2 28.57 -20.67 17.45
C TYR A 2 27.61 -20.76 16.27
N GLY A 3 27.72 -21.80 15.45
CA GLY A 3 26.84 -21.98 14.30
C GLY A 3 25.38 -22.18 14.70
N SER A 4 25.15 -22.91 15.80
CA SER A 4 23.81 -23.16 16.32
C SER A 4 23.17 -21.89 16.83
N ASP A 5 23.92 -21.07 17.60
CA ASP A 5 23.41 -19.80 18.12
C ASP A 5 23.12 -18.81 17.00
N TYR A 6 24.01 -18.74 16.01
CA TYR A 6 23.82 -17.89 14.84
C TYR A 6 22.56 -18.29 14.07
N GLN A 7 22.39 -19.58 13.81
CA GLN A 7 21.23 -20.10 13.09
C GLN A 7 19.94 -19.82 13.85
N SER A 8 19.94 -20.01 15.17
CA SER A 8 18.79 -19.73 16.01
C SER A 8 18.41 -18.23 15.98
N GLN A 9 19.41 -17.37 16.09
CA GLN A 9 19.19 -15.91 16.00
C GLN A 9 18.64 -15.50 14.65
N LEU A 10 19.20 -16.06 13.57
CA LEU A 10 18.77 -15.79 12.20
C LEU A 10 17.32 -16.20 11.98
N GLU A 11 16.95 -17.41 12.42
CA GLU A 11 15.59 -17.93 12.30
C GLU A 11 14.59 -17.07 13.08
N THR A 12 14.96 -16.64 14.28
CA THR A 12 14.12 -15.79 15.11
C THR A 12 13.84 -14.45 14.43
N VAL A 13 14.88 -13.82 13.90
CA VAL A 13 14.73 -12.52 13.21
C VAL A 13 13.92 -12.70 11.92
N ARG A 14 14.18 -13.74 11.15
CA ARG A 14 13.42 -14.02 9.92
C ARG A 14 11.94 -14.26 10.20
N ALA A 15 11.63 -14.98 11.29
CA ALA A 15 10.23 -15.19 11.68
C ALA A 15 9.52 -13.88 11.99
N LYS A 16 10.21 -12.93 12.64
CA LYS A 16 9.67 -11.60 12.90
C LYS A 16 9.43 -10.82 11.61
N ILE A 17 10.36 -10.90 10.67
CA ILE A 17 10.22 -10.28 9.36
C ILE A 17 9.02 -10.88 8.61
N ASP A 18 8.88 -12.20 8.62
CA ASP A 18 7.75 -12.88 7.98
C ASP A 18 6.41 -12.39 8.53
N ASN A 19 6.33 -12.21 9.84
CA ASN A 19 5.11 -11.69 10.48
C ASN A 19 4.82 -10.26 10.06
N LEU A 20 5.84 -9.42 9.96
CA LEU A 20 5.68 -8.04 9.50
C LEU A 20 5.26 -7.99 8.02
N ASP A 21 5.80 -8.87 7.19
CA ASP A 21 5.39 -8.97 5.79
C ASP A 21 3.91 -9.35 5.66
N ARG A 22 3.46 -10.29 6.51
CA ARG A 22 2.04 -10.68 6.53
C ARG A 22 1.16 -9.51 6.93
N GLU A 23 1.54 -8.75 7.95
CA GLU A 23 0.80 -7.56 8.39
C GLU A 23 0.76 -6.50 7.28
N LEU A 24 1.86 -6.35 6.57
CA LEU A 24 1.94 -5.42 5.44
C LEU A 24 0.92 -5.80 4.35
N LEU A 25 0.85 -7.09 4.00
CA LEU A 25 -0.11 -7.58 3.02
C LEU A 25 -1.56 -7.46 3.52
N GLU A 26 -1.80 -7.72 4.79
CA GLU A 26 -3.12 -7.54 5.40
C GLU A 26 -3.56 -6.07 5.32
N ASN A 27 -2.64 -5.15 5.57
CA ASN A 27 -2.93 -3.71 5.46
C ASN A 27 -3.20 -3.32 4.01
N LEU A 28 -2.45 -3.86 3.06
CA LEU A 28 -2.70 -3.63 1.64
C LEU A 28 -4.09 -4.13 1.23
N ALA A 29 -4.46 -5.34 1.67
CA ALA A 29 -5.77 -5.91 1.37
C ALA A 29 -6.90 -5.05 1.94
N ALA A 30 -6.75 -4.58 3.18
CA ALA A 30 -7.72 -3.69 3.81
C ALA A 30 -7.85 -2.37 3.05
N ARG A 31 -6.70 -1.81 2.63
CA ARG A 31 -6.68 -0.59 1.84
C ARG A 31 -7.41 -0.77 0.51
N MET A 32 -7.19 -1.89 -0.16
CA MET A 32 -7.86 -2.18 -1.44
C MET A 32 -9.38 -2.34 -1.28
N SER A 33 -9.84 -2.91 -0.17
CA SER A 33 -11.27 -2.97 0.13
C SER A 33 -11.88 -1.58 0.26
N LEU A 34 -11.17 -0.65 0.91
CA LEU A 34 -11.61 0.74 1.01
C LEU A 34 -11.58 1.45 -0.34
N VAL A 35 -10.62 1.10 -1.19
CA VAL A 35 -10.53 1.64 -2.56
C VAL A 35 -11.75 1.22 -3.38
N GLU A 36 -12.22 0.00 -3.23
CA GLU A 36 -13.45 -0.46 -3.90
C GLU A 36 -14.65 0.39 -3.47
N LYS A 37 -14.77 0.65 -2.18
CA LYS A 37 -15.82 1.50 -1.63
C LYS A 37 -15.74 2.92 -2.17
N LEU A 38 -14.52 3.46 -2.22
CA LEU A 38 -14.25 4.78 -2.78
C LEU A 38 -14.68 4.85 -4.25
N ALA A 39 -14.43 3.79 -5.01
CA ALA A 39 -14.83 3.71 -6.41
C ALA A 39 -16.36 3.75 -6.57
N GLU A 40 -17.09 3.08 -5.70
CA GLU A 40 -18.55 3.12 -5.70
C GLU A 40 -19.08 4.54 -5.47
N TYR A 41 -18.52 5.25 -4.49
CA TYR A 41 -18.90 6.64 -4.21
C TYR A 41 -18.59 7.57 -5.39
N LYS A 42 -17.41 7.41 -6.00
CA LYS A 42 -17.02 8.21 -7.16
C LYS A 42 -17.94 7.95 -8.35
N ARG A 43 -18.25 6.70 -8.60
CA ARG A 43 -19.19 6.32 -9.68
C ARG A 43 -20.55 6.97 -9.45
N ASP A 44 -21.08 6.84 -8.24
CA ASP A 44 -22.42 7.34 -7.91
C ASP A 44 -22.51 8.88 -7.99
N ASN A 45 -21.38 9.55 -7.92
CA ASN A 45 -21.32 11.01 -7.96
C ASN A 45 -20.64 11.55 -9.23
N ASN A 46 -20.38 10.69 -10.21
CA ASN A 46 -19.74 11.06 -11.49
C ASN A 46 -18.37 11.71 -11.30
N VAL A 47 -17.59 11.20 -10.34
CA VAL A 47 -16.25 11.70 -10.04
C VAL A 47 -15.23 10.77 -10.67
N ALA A 48 -14.17 11.34 -11.28
CA ALA A 48 -13.11 10.56 -11.91
C ALA A 48 -12.31 9.75 -10.88
N ALA A 49 -11.83 8.56 -11.28
CA ALA A 49 -11.00 7.72 -10.44
C ALA A 49 -9.70 8.43 -10.05
N TYR A 50 -9.05 9.05 -11.04
CA TYR A 50 -7.79 9.77 -10.82
C TYR A 50 -8.05 11.19 -10.36
N GLN A 51 -7.49 11.54 -9.20
CA GLN A 51 -7.57 12.88 -8.61
C GLN A 51 -6.14 13.36 -8.37
N VAL A 52 -5.66 14.27 -9.22
CA VAL A 52 -4.25 14.71 -9.22
C VAL A 52 -3.82 15.32 -7.88
N ASP A 53 -4.69 16.12 -7.27
CA ASP A 53 -4.37 16.78 -6.00
C ASP A 53 -4.25 15.76 -4.86
N ARG A 54 -5.13 14.76 -4.84
CA ARG A 54 -5.07 13.69 -3.85
C ARG A 54 -3.81 12.84 -4.02
N PHE A 55 -3.44 12.55 -5.26
CA PHE A 55 -2.21 11.79 -5.53
C PHE A 55 -0.98 12.53 -5.01
N ARG A 56 -0.91 13.83 -5.28
CA ARG A 56 0.19 14.67 -4.79
C ARG A 56 0.23 14.67 -3.26
N GLU A 57 -0.91 14.84 -2.62
CA GLU A 57 -1.02 14.79 -1.15
C GLU A 57 -0.54 13.46 -0.59
N VAL A 58 -0.94 12.33 -1.21
CA VAL A 58 -0.51 11.00 -0.79
C VAL A 58 1.01 10.90 -0.84
N LEU A 59 1.63 11.29 -1.96
CA LEU A 59 3.09 11.21 -2.09
C LEU A 59 3.80 12.08 -1.06
N GLU A 60 3.34 13.30 -0.86
CA GLU A 60 3.96 14.23 0.08
C GLU A 60 3.82 13.78 1.54
N THR A 61 2.63 13.34 1.95
CA THR A 61 2.39 12.91 3.33
C THR A 61 3.15 11.63 3.65
N ARG A 62 3.14 10.65 2.75
CA ARG A 62 3.83 9.38 2.98
C ARG A 62 5.36 9.56 2.98
N ALA A 63 5.87 10.46 2.14
CA ALA A 63 7.29 10.82 2.17
C ALA A 63 7.68 11.36 3.56
N ALA A 64 6.86 12.26 4.12
CA ALA A 64 7.11 12.82 5.45
C ALA A 64 7.03 11.75 6.55
N TRP A 65 6.02 10.88 6.48
CA TRP A 65 5.89 9.78 7.45
C TRP A 65 7.07 8.82 7.37
N GLY A 66 7.44 8.44 6.15
CA GLY A 66 8.56 7.53 5.94
C GLY A 66 9.87 8.11 6.47
N LYS A 67 10.09 9.40 6.28
CA LYS A 67 11.28 10.08 6.80
C LYS A 67 11.35 10.02 8.33
N SER A 68 10.22 10.22 9.01
CA SER A 68 10.16 10.12 10.47
C SER A 68 10.37 8.70 10.99
N MET A 69 10.20 7.69 10.13
CA MET A 69 10.41 6.28 10.46
C MET A 69 11.76 5.75 9.96
N ASN A 70 12.63 6.62 9.48
CA ASN A 70 13.96 6.27 8.95
C ASN A 70 13.89 5.35 7.72
N LEU A 71 12.85 5.47 6.92
CA LEU A 71 12.75 4.75 5.65
C LEU A 71 13.40 5.57 4.54
N TYR A 72 13.97 4.86 3.57
CA TYR A 72 14.62 5.50 2.45
C TYR A 72 13.59 6.21 1.58
N PRO A 73 13.80 7.49 1.22
CA PRO A 73 12.77 8.26 0.48
C PRO A 73 12.36 7.64 -0.84
N THR A 74 13.31 7.08 -1.59
CA THR A 74 13.03 6.44 -2.87
C THR A 74 12.11 5.23 -2.70
N LEU A 75 12.31 4.46 -1.64
CA LEU A 75 11.45 3.31 -1.34
C LEU A 75 10.00 3.74 -1.13
N VAL A 76 9.80 4.75 -0.30
CA VAL A 76 8.46 5.25 0.04
C VAL A 76 7.78 5.83 -1.21
N ASP A 77 8.50 6.60 -1.99
CA ASP A 77 7.97 7.22 -3.20
C ASP A 77 7.55 6.16 -4.24
N GLU A 78 8.43 5.22 -4.53
CA GLU A 78 8.15 4.15 -5.50
C GLU A 78 7.01 3.24 -5.03
N LEU A 79 6.99 2.92 -3.73
CA LEU A 79 5.93 2.09 -3.15
C LEU A 79 4.56 2.75 -3.34
N PHE A 80 4.43 4.02 -2.99
CA PHE A 80 3.13 4.68 -3.07
C PHE A 80 2.72 5.06 -4.49
N LYS A 81 3.65 5.20 -5.40
CA LYS A 81 3.34 5.29 -6.83
C LYS A 81 2.72 3.97 -7.31
N LEU A 82 3.32 2.84 -6.91
CA LEU A 82 2.82 1.50 -7.28
C LEU A 82 1.44 1.24 -6.65
N VAL A 83 1.30 1.55 -5.37
CA VAL A 83 0.02 1.40 -4.66
C VAL A 83 -1.06 2.26 -5.30
N HIS A 84 -0.71 3.48 -5.69
CA HIS A 84 -1.64 4.38 -6.37
C HIS A 84 -2.10 3.82 -7.71
N MET A 85 -1.16 3.33 -8.53
CA MET A 85 -1.48 2.73 -9.82
C MET A 85 -2.46 1.58 -9.66
N GLU A 86 -2.23 0.70 -8.69
CA GLU A 86 -3.12 -0.42 -8.40
C GLU A 86 -4.49 0.08 -7.91
N SER A 87 -4.52 1.14 -7.11
CA SER A 87 -5.76 1.75 -6.64
C SER A 87 -6.60 2.29 -7.79
N ILE A 88 -5.96 2.95 -8.75
CA ILE A 88 -6.65 3.48 -9.94
C ILE A 88 -7.16 2.32 -10.81
N ARG A 89 -6.34 1.28 -11.01
CA ARG A 89 -6.76 0.09 -11.76
C ARG A 89 -8.01 -0.53 -11.15
N LYS A 90 -8.02 -0.70 -9.82
CA LYS A 90 -9.16 -1.28 -9.11
C LYS A 90 -10.40 -0.40 -9.17
N GLN A 91 -10.24 0.91 -9.03
CA GLN A 91 -11.36 1.84 -9.15
C GLN A 91 -11.97 1.80 -10.54
N THR A 92 -11.14 1.79 -11.58
CA THR A 92 -11.60 1.69 -12.96
C THR A 92 -12.37 0.39 -13.20
N GLU A 93 -11.85 -0.72 -12.67
CA GLU A 93 -12.52 -2.03 -12.77
C GLU A 93 -13.91 -2.00 -12.13
N VAL A 94 -13.99 -1.48 -10.90
CA VAL A 94 -15.27 -1.39 -10.17
C VAL A 94 -16.26 -0.49 -10.92
N MET A 95 -15.80 0.65 -11.41
CA MET A 95 -16.65 1.60 -12.14
C MET A 95 -17.19 0.99 -13.44
N ASN A 96 -16.39 0.19 -14.12
CA ASN A 96 -16.79 -0.43 -15.39
C ASN A 96 -17.72 -1.63 -15.22
N GLN A 97 -17.58 -2.39 -14.14
CA GLN A 97 -18.40 -3.57 -13.88
C GLN A 97 -19.88 -3.24 -13.79
N LEU A 98 -20.24 -2.05 -13.42
CA LEU A 98 -21.62 -1.64 -13.18
C LEU A 98 -22.27 -1.00 -14.38
N ASN A 99 -21.51 -0.85 -15.47
CA ASN A 99 -22.01 -0.38 -16.76
C ASN A 99 -22.23 -1.56 -17.75
N ALA A 100 -21.95 -2.77 -17.29
CA ALA A 100 -22.10 -3.99 -18.11
C ALA A 100 -23.52 -4.55 -18.04
#